data_103c5dff7a484b288307081ca4d2d67e
#
_entry.id   103c5dff7a484b288307081ca4d2d67e
#
_cell.length_a   1.000
_cell.length_b   1.000
_cell.length_c   1.000
_cell.angle_alpha   90.00
_cell.angle_beta   90.00
_cell.angle_gamma   90.00
#
_symmetry.space_group_name_H-M   'P 1'
#
loop_
_entity.id
_entity.type
_entity.pdbx_description
1 polymer ?
#
loop_
_entity_poly.entity_id
_entity_poly.type
_entity_poly.pdbx_seq_one_letter_code
_entity_poly.pdbx_strand_id
1 'polypeptide(L)'
;MKAVFLDAATLGHDVDLEPIEEVTGGLTCYPRTRPEEVVERLRGFDTLLVNKVMIGREHFEACPELKTIAVVATGLNNIDLQAANDHGVEVMNVTNYGRSTVSQHTMALILALATRLLDYDRDVRAGRWGESDMFCLMNHPIMELEGKTLGIIGYGDLGQGLAERAKAFGMTVVLGCRPGQEPGTVDGYERIPMDDLLETADVISLHCLLTESTRNLIGKKELERMKPRALLINTSRGGLVDEAALAEALRNGEIGGAGFDVLTEEPPRNGNPLLAGDIPNLIVTPHSAWASREARQRIVEITAENLASL
;
A
#
# COMPACT_ATOMS: atom_id res chain seq x y z
N MET A 1 11.12 18.76 -24.43
CA MET A 1 11.44 18.70 -22.99
C MET A 1 12.84 18.14 -22.82
N LYS A 2 13.60 18.59 -21.81
CA LYS A 2 14.85 17.92 -21.41
C LYS A 2 14.55 17.14 -20.14
N ALA A 3 14.33 15.83 -20.27
CA ALA A 3 13.81 15.00 -19.17
C ALA A 3 14.91 14.14 -18.54
N VAL A 4 14.86 14.03 -17.20
CA VAL A 4 15.72 13.16 -16.39
C VAL A 4 14.89 12.33 -15.43
N PHE A 5 15.21 11.04 -15.29
CA PHE A 5 14.61 10.13 -14.31
C PHE A 5 15.67 9.73 -13.28
N LEU A 6 15.49 10.18 -12.04
CA LEU A 6 16.54 10.06 -11.01
C LEU A 6 16.64 8.68 -10.35
N ASP A 7 15.60 7.88 -10.40
CA ASP A 7 15.54 6.58 -9.71
C ASP A 7 14.79 5.52 -10.53
N ALA A 8 15.10 5.44 -11.82
CA ALA A 8 14.42 4.58 -12.79
C ALA A 8 14.37 3.09 -12.38
N ALA A 9 15.37 2.58 -11.64
CA ALA A 9 15.38 1.21 -11.15
C ALA A 9 14.22 0.90 -10.17
N THR A 10 13.55 1.92 -9.63
CA THR A 10 12.37 1.73 -8.77
C THR A 10 11.16 1.21 -9.54
N LEU A 11 11.11 1.39 -10.86
CA LEU A 11 10.10 0.79 -11.73
C LEU A 11 10.46 -0.62 -12.22
N GLY A 12 11.66 -1.13 -11.87
CA GLY A 12 12.17 -2.41 -12.38
C GLY A 12 12.80 -2.30 -13.76
N HIS A 13 13.28 -3.43 -14.29
CA HIS A 13 14.00 -3.48 -15.59
C HIS A 13 13.16 -4.08 -16.71
N ASP A 14 11.93 -4.48 -16.39
CA ASP A 14 11.01 -5.22 -17.24
C ASP A 14 9.80 -4.39 -17.71
N VAL A 15 9.86 -3.06 -17.53
CA VAL A 15 8.93 -2.08 -18.08
C VAL A 15 9.54 -1.34 -19.26
N ASP A 16 8.70 -0.97 -20.20
CA ASP A 16 9.06 -0.22 -21.37
C ASP A 16 8.90 1.29 -21.11
N LEU A 17 9.96 2.07 -21.22
CA LEU A 17 9.98 3.51 -21.03
C LEU A 17 9.77 4.30 -22.35
N GLU A 18 9.69 3.63 -23.50
CA GLU A 18 9.52 4.25 -24.81
C GLU A 18 8.38 5.29 -24.84
N PRO A 19 7.19 5.06 -24.22
CA PRO A 19 6.12 6.06 -24.20
C PRO A 19 6.54 7.40 -23.61
N ILE A 20 7.38 7.39 -22.55
CA ILE A 20 7.91 8.62 -21.94
C ILE A 20 8.99 9.25 -22.83
N GLU A 21 9.89 8.43 -23.42
CA GLU A 21 10.96 8.89 -24.31
C GLU A 21 10.40 9.59 -25.55
N GLU A 22 9.34 9.06 -26.14
CA GLU A 22 8.66 9.65 -27.30
C GLU A 22 8.10 11.04 -26.99
N VAL A 23 7.37 11.18 -25.85
CA VAL A 23 6.74 12.46 -25.47
C VAL A 23 7.78 13.51 -25.09
N THR A 24 8.88 13.10 -24.44
CA THR A 24 9.94 14.03 -24.00
C THR A 24 10.96 14.34 -25.08
N GLY A 25 11.02 13.55 -26.14
CA GLY A 25 12.04 13.63 -27.17
C GLY A 25 13.40 13.08 -26.72
N GLY A 26 13.40 12.23 -25.68
CA GLY A 26 14.56 11.58 -25.09
C GLY A 26 14.56 11.69 -23.57
N LEU A 27 15.04 10.63 -22.90
CA LEU A 27 15.04 10.52 -21.45
C LEU A 27 16.41 10.10 -20.92
N THR A 28 16.99 10.92 -20.02
CA THR A 28 18.21 10.53 -19.30
C THR A 28 17.81 9.76 -18.05
N CYS A 29 18.24 8.50 -17.93
CA CYS A 29 17.89 7.65 -16.80
C CYS A 29 19.07 7.39 -15.87
N TYR A 30 18.88 7.62 -14.58
CA TYR A 30 19.75 7.16 -13.51
C TYR A 30 19.06 6.02 -12.75
N PRO A 31 19.69 4.84 -12.59
CA PRO A 31 19.09 3.73 -11.86
C PRO A 31 18.74 4.09 -10.40
N ARG A 32 19.63 4.85 -9.76
CA ARG A 32 19.50 5.36 -8.38
C ARG A 32 20.24 6.68 -8.27
N THR A 33 19.75 7.60 -7.44
CA THR A 33 20.40 8.88 -7.15
C THR A 33 20.48 9.07 -5.65
N ARG A 34 21.68 9.33 -5.15
CA ARG A 34 21.91 9.67 -3.74
C ARG A 34 21.55 11.15 -3.51
N PRO A 35 21.19 11.54 -2.26
CA PRO A 35 20.82 12.93 -1.97
C PRO A 35 21.84 13.97 -2.46
N GLU A 36 23.13 13.70 -2.30
CA GLU A 36 24.22 14.59 -2.71
C GLU A 36 24.42 14.70 -4.22
N GLU A 37 23.84 13.79 -5.02
CA GLU A 37 23.96 13.77 -6.48
C GLU A 37 22.77 14.50 -7.18
N VAL A 38 21.69 14.81 -6.43
CA VAL A 38 20.42 15.29 -7.01
C VAL A 38 20.63 16.57 -7.81
N VAL A 39 21.27 17.60 -7.22
CA VAL A 39 21.50 18.89 -7.89
C VAL A 39 22.33 18.74 -9.15
N GLU A 40 23.41 17.94 -9.10
CA GLU A 40 24.28 17.71 -10.25
C GLU A 40 23.51 17.09 -11.41
N ARG A 41 22.66 16.09 -11.11
CA ARG A 41 21.89 15.34 -12.10
C ARG A 41 20.67 16.07 -12.63
N LEU A 42 20.17 17.08 -11.89
CA LEU A 42 19.05 17.92 -12.33
C LEU A 42 19.48 19.07 -13.25
N ARG A 43 20.74 19.54 -13.13
CA ARG A 43 21.20 20.71 -13.90
C ARG A 43 21.02 20.53 -15.40
N GLY A 44 20.41 21.53 -16.04
CA GLY A 44 20.17 21.59 -17.47
C GLY A 44 18.95 20.77 -17.94
N PHE A 45 18.16 20.21 -17.00
CA PHE A 45 16.88 19.56 -17.29
C PHE A 45 15.71 20.46 -16.86
N ASP A 46 14.65 20.48 -17.65
CA ASP A 46 13.42 21.20 -17.37
C ASP A 46 12.30 20.30 -16.83
N THR A 47 12.47 18.97 -16.98
CA THR A 47 11.47 17.96 -16.61
C THR A 47 12.14 16.86 -15.79
N LEU A 48 11.63 16.65 -14.56
CA LEU A 48 12.07 15.61 -13.63
C LEU A 48 11.04 14.50 -13.55
N LEU A 49 11.48 13.25 -13.74
CA LEU A 49 10.75 12.07 -13.34
C LEU A 49 11.39 11.51 -12.05
N VAL A 50 10.57 11.16 -11.08
CA VAL A 50 11.04 10.66 -9.78
C VAL A 50 10.01 9.77 -9.11
N ASN A 51 10.46 8.77 -8.36
CA ASN A 51 9.60 7.92 -7.56
C ASN A 51 9.78 8.16 -6.06
N LYS A 52 11.02 8.08 -5.55
CA LYS A 52 11.32 8.08 -4.11
C LYS A 52 12.40 9.08 -3.69
N VAL A 53 13.17 9.63 -4.63
CA VAL A 53 14.18 10.64 -4.28
C VAL A 53 13.47 11.88 -3.71
N MET A 54 13.98 12.38 -2.58
CA MET A 54 13.45 13.58 -1.93
C MET A 54 13.84 14.83 -2.71
N ILE A 55 12.87 15.69 -3.00
CA ILE A 55 13.05 16.96 -3.68
C ILE A 55 12.52 18.08 -2.77
N GLY A 56 13.44 18.84 -2.21
CA GLY A 56 13.19 19.95 -1.32
C GLY A 56 13.50 21.31 -1.97
N ARG A 57 13.29 22.39 -1.22
CA ARG A 57 13.50 23.79 -1.63
C ARG A 57 14.88 24.05 -2.23
N GLU A 58 15.92 23.46 -1.64
CA GLU A 58 17.32 23.57 -2.07
C GLU A 58 17.54 23.13 -3.53
N HIS A 59 16.75 22.16 -4.00
CA HIS A 59 16.84 21.65 -5.36
C HIS A 59 16.23 22.64 -6.37
N PHE A 60 15.11 23.26 -6.02
CA PHE A 60 14.48 24.29 -6.86
C PHE A 60 15.35 25.54 -6.95
N GLU A 61 15.96 25.98 -5.85
CA GLU A 61 16.89 27.09 -5.80
C GLU A 61 18.16 26.85 -6.67
N ALA A 62 18.67 25.61 -6.64
CA ALA A 62 19.86 25.21 -7.38
C ALA A 62 19.62 24.92 -8.87
N CYS A 63 18.38 24.63 -9.28
CA CYS A 63 18.00 24.26 -10.65
C CYS A 63 16.78 25.08 -11.11
N PRO A 64 16.94 26.41 -11.34
CA PRO A 64 15.83 27.30 -11.70
C PRO A 64 15.24 27.01 -13.10
N GLU A 65 15.89 26.19 -13.91
CA GLU A 65 15.39 25.71 -15.20
C GLU A 65 14.32 24.63 -15.08
N LEU A 66 14.14 23.99 -13.89
CA LEU A 66 13.15 22.95 -13.66
C LEU A 66 11.73 23.55 -13.70
N LYS A 67 10.87 22.99 -14.54
CA LYS A 67 9.50 23.46 -14.75
C LYS A 67 8.45 22.43 -14.36
N THR A 68 8.79 21.15 -14.50
CA THR A 68 7.83 20.05 -14.30
C THR A 68 8.46 18.91 -13.52
N ILE A 69 7.69 18.36 -12.59
CA ILE A 69 8.00 17.12 -11.89
C ILE A 69 6.87 16.11 -12.14
N ALA A 70 7.20 14.99 -12.74
CA ALA A 70 6.32 13.84 -12.89
C ALA A 70 6.70 12.78 -11.84
N VAL A 71 5.91 12.68 -10.78
CA VAL A 71 6.10 11.64 -9.76
C VAL A 71 5.46 10.36 -10.26
N VAL A 72 6.26 9.32 -10.50
CA VAL A 72 5.81 8.01 -11.01
C VAL A 72 5.21 7.15 -9.88
N ALA A 73 4.37 7.76 -9.07
CA ALA A 73 3.63 7.16 -7.94
C ALA A 73 2.39 8.00 -7.62
N THR A 74 1.49 7.47 -6.77
CA THR A 74 0.34 8.25 -6.28
C THR A 74 0.75 9.22 -5.15
N GLY A 75 1.64 8.78 -4.25
CA GLY A 75 2.07 9.59 -3.11
C GLY A 75 3.09 10.66 -3.51
N LEU A 76 2.92 11.88 -2.99
CA LEU A 76 3.79 13.04 -3.22
C LEU A 76 4.66 13.40 -1.99
N ASN A 77 4.78 12.50 -1.03
CA ASN A 77 5.45 12.76 0.25
C ASN A 77 6.96 13.07 0.11
N ASN A 78 7.54 12.76 -1.03
CA ASN A 78 8.94 13.03 -1.36
C ASN A 78 9.15 14.39 -2.06
N ILE A 79 8.10 15.18 -2.28
CA ILE A 79 8.20 16.51 -2.92
C ILE A 79 7.75 17.58 -1.92
N ASP A 80 8.54 18.63 -1.77
CA ASP A 80 8.13 19.87 -1.09
C ASP A 80 7.21 20.66 -2.04
N LEU A 81 5.90 20.37 -1.92
CA LEU A 81 4.88 20.97 -2.79
C LEU A 81 4.79 22.47 -2.62
N GLN A 82 5.05 23.02 -1.40
CA GLN A 82 5.04 24.45 -1.18
C GLN A 82 6.22 25.11 -1.89
N ALA A 83 7.41 24.53 -1.79
CA ALA A 83 8.57 25.04 -2.49
C ALA A 83 8.42 24.95 -4.01
N ALA A 84 7.85 23.85 -4.53
CA ALA A 84 7.56 23.69 -5.95
C ALA A 84 6.64 24.82 -6.45
N ASN A 85 5.55 25.10 -5.72
CA ASN A 85 4.62 26.19 -6.04
C ASN A 85 5.29 27.59 -5.99
N ASP A 86 6.14 27.83 -4.98
CA ASP A 86 6.87 29.10 -4.83
C ASP A 86 7.82 29.37 -6.01
N HIS A 87 8.33 28.30 -6.65
CA HIS A 87 9.24 28.38 -7.82
C HIS A 87 8.51 28.19 -9.17
N GLY A 88 7.17 28.05 -9.15
CA GLY A 88 6.38 27.87 -10.36
C GLY A 88 6.61 26.53 -11.06
N VAL A 89 7.01 25.49 -10.31
CA VAL A 89 7.20 24.13 -10.82
C VAL A 89 5.89 23.35 -10.73
N GLU A 90 5.42 22.85 -11.86
CA GLU A 90 4.24 22.00 -11.92
C GLU A 90 4.56 20.58 -11.43
N VAL A 91 3.74 20.05 -10.52
CA VAL A 91 3.92 18.71 -9.97
C VAL A 91 2.72 17.87 -10.33
N MET A 92 2.97 16.79 -11.07
CA MET A 92 1.97 15.79 -11.44
C MET A 92 2.31 14.42 -10.85
N ASN A 93 1.30 13.59 -10.66
CA ASN A 93 1.45 12.24 -10.14
C ASN A 93 0.60 11.23 -10.94
N VAL A 94 0.77 9.94 -10.63
CA VAL A 94 0.02 8.87 -11.26
C VAL A 94 -1.04 8.33 -10.30
N THR A 95 -2.29 8.28 -10.76
CA THR A 95 -3.42 7.72 -10.01
C THR A 95 -4.07 6.56 -10.77
N ASN A 96 -4.89 5.76 -10.10
CA ASN A 96 -5.71 4.69 -10.69
C ASN A 96 -4.96 3.53 -11.39
N TYR A 97 -3.64 3.46 -11.31
CA TYR A 97 -2.84 2.36 -11.88
C TYR A 97 -2.91 1.07 -11.04
N GLY A 98 -3.16 1.20 -9.74
CA GLY A 98 -2.97 0.15 -8.74
C GLY A 98 -4.20 -0.70 -8.42
N ARG A 99 -5.41 -0.34 -8.93
CA ARG A 99 -6.68 -1.00 -8.57
C ARG A 99 -6.60 -2.53 -8.63
N SER A 100 -6.14 -3.07 -9.74
CA SER A 100 -6.09 -4.53 -9.93
C SER A 100 -5.01 -5.18 -9.07
N THR A 101 -3.79 -4.65 -9.07
CA THR A 101 -2.65 -5.27 -8.39
C THR A 101 -2.76 -5.18 -6.88
N VAL A 102 -3.11 -4.00 -6.32
CA VAL A 102 -3.22 -3.82 -4.87
C VAL A 102 -4.39 -4.63 -4.31
N SER A 103 -5.55 -4.63 -4.97
CA SER A 103 -6.67 -5.44 -4.50
C SER A 103 -6.43 -6.95 -4.65
N GLN A 104 -5.67 -7.38 -5.66
CA GLN A 104 -5.19 -8.77 -5.78
C GLN A 104 -4.27 -9.13 -4.61
N HIS A 105 -3.30 -8.28 -4.29
CA HIS A 105 -2.38 -8.50 -3.18
C HIS A 105 -3.11 -8.52 -1.84
N THR A 106 -4.05 -7.60 -1.64
CA THR A 106 -4.93 -7.56 -0.45
C THR A 106 -5.70 -8.87 -0.30
N MET A 107 -6.32 -9.37 -1.38
CA MET A 107 -6.99 -10.68 -1.35
C MET A 107 -6.02 -11.84 -1.09
N ALA A 108 -4.80 -11.79 -1.62
CA ALA A 108 -3.78 -12.82 -1.36
C ALA A 108 -3.42 -12.87 0.14
N LEU A 109 -3.26 -11.71 0.80
CA LEU A 109 -3.03 -11.63 2.25
C LEU A 109 -4.24 -12.19 3.02
N ILE A 110 -5.46 -11.80 2.66
CA ILE A 110 -6.70 -12.31 3.30
C ILE A 110 -6.77 -13.83 3.19
N LEU A 111 -6.58 -14.38 1.99
CA LEU A 111 -6.64 -15.83 1.74
C LEU A 111 -5.53 -16.58 2.48
N ALA A 112 -4.29 -16.08 2.45
CA ALA A 112 -3.17 -16.71 3.13
C ALA A 112 -3.37 -16.76 4.66
N LEU A 113 -3.91 -15.69 5.25
CA LEU A 113 -4.20 -15.61 6.68
C LEU A 113 -5.42 -16.48 7.06
N ALA A 114 -6.50 -16.42 6.29
CA ALA A 114 -7.73 -17.18 6.54
C ALA A 114 -7.49 -18.69 6.47
N THR A 115 -6.69 -19.14 5.50
CA THR A 115 -6.36 -20.56 5.33
C THR A 115 -5.14 -21.03 6.12
N ARG A 116 -4.44 -20.10 6.82
CA ARG A 116 -3.17 -20.40 7.52
C ARG A 116 -2.12 -21.00 6.58
N LEU A 117 -2.10 -20.56 5.32
CA LEU A 117 -1.34 -21.15 4.24
C LEU A 117 0.16 -21.26 4.57
N LEU A 118 0.76 -20.19 5.12
CA LEU A 118 2.19 -20.18 5.45
C LEU A 118 2.53 -21.06 6.65
N ASP A 119 1.61 -21.21 7.60
CA ASP A 119 1.82 -22.08 8.76
C ASP A 119 1.77 -23.54 8.35
N TYR A 120 0.80 -23.95 7.53
CA TYR A 120 0.71 -25.31 7.01
C TYR A 120 1.87 -25.64 6.05
N ASP A 121 2.30 -24.71 5.18
CA ASP A 121 3.50 -24.92 4.34
C ASP A 121 4.74 -25.16 5.22
N ARG A 122 4.90 -24.37 6.29
CA ARG A 122 6.00 -24.53 7.24
C ARG A 122 5.95 -25.90 7.95
N ASP A 123 4.76 -26.32 8.38
CA ASP A 123 4.58 -27.61 9.06
C ASP A 123 4.90 -28.79 8.13
N VAL A 124 4.46 -28.73 6.88
CA VAL A 124 4.76 -29.75 5.87
C VAL A 124 6.26 -29.82 5.59
N ARG A 125 6.93 -28.67 5.40
CA ARG A 125 8.39 -28.60 5.17
C ARG A 125 9.19 -29.06 6.38
N ALA A 126 8.66 -28.88 7.58
CA ALA A 126 9.26 -29.38 8.83
C ALA A 126 9.04 -30.88 9.07
N GLY A 127 8.35 -31.60 8.18
CA GLY A 127 8.08 -33.02 8.30
C GLY A 127 6.90 -33.39 9.19
N ARG A 128 6.23 -32.44 9.83
CA ARG A 128 5.14 -32.69 10.81
C ARG A 128 3.98 -33.48 10.22
N TRP A 129 3.71 -33.31 8.93
CA TRP A 129 2.66 -34.10 8.28
C TRP A 129 3.03 -35.58 8.15
N GLY A 130 4.30 -35.88 7.85
CA GLY A 130 4.79 -37.27 7.79
C GLY A 130 4.81 -37.98 9.15
N GLU A 131 4.80 -37.22 10.25
CA GLU A 131 4.75 -37.71 11.62
C GLU A 131 3.33 -37.86 12.18
N SER A 132 2.32 -37.42 11.41
CA SER A 132 0.90 -37.40 11.85
C SER A 132 0.28 -38.78 11.72
N ASP A 133 -0.44 -39.20 12.74
CA ASP A 133 -1.31 -40.38 12.71
C ASP A 133 -2.58 -40.18 11.87
N MET A 134 -2.85 -38.98 11.40
CA MET A 134 -4.01 -38.64 10.56
C MET A 134 -3.57 -38.28 9.15
N PHE A 135 -4.47 -38.46 8.17
CA PHE A 135 -4.20 -38.11 6.77
C PHE A 135 -3.96 -36.62 6.54
N CYS A 136 -4.31 -35.75 7.48
CA CYS A 136 -4.18 -34.29 7.42
C CYS A 136 -3.68 -33.71 8.75
N LEU A 137 -3.31 -32.41 8.73
CA LEU A 137 -3.05 -31.62 9.93
C LEU A 137 -4.23 -30.68 10.19
N MET A 138 -4.63 -30.51 11.45
CA MET A 138 -5.70 -29.60 11.89
C MET A 138 -5.26 -28.69 13.05
N ASN A 139 -3.98 -28.42 13.16
CA ASN A 139 -3.36 -27.66 14.25
C ASN A 139 -3.49 -26.14 14.11
N HIS A 140 -3.90 -25.64 12.94
CA HIS A 140 -4.17 -24.22 12.72
C HIS A 140 -5.64 -24.01 12.35
N PRO A 141 -6.34 -23.03 12.98
CA PRO A 141 -7.74 -22.75 12.67
C PRO A 141 -7.87 -22.09 11.29
N ILE A 142 -8.66 -22.72 10.40
CA ILE A 142 -8.97 -22.19 9.07
C ILE A 142 -10.30 -21.43 9.13
N MET A 143 -10.37 -20.30 8.43
CA MET A 143 -11.58 -19.50 8.22
C MET A 143 -12.04 -19.65 6.77
N GLU A 144 -13.29 -19.99 6.56
CA GLU A 144 -13.97 -19.91 5.27
C GLU A 144 -14.49 -18.48 5.07
N LEU A 145 -14.32 -17.91 3.87
CA LEU A 145 -14.71 -16.52 3.61
C LEU A 145 -16.18 -16.36 3.21
N GLU A 146 -16.82 -17.39 2.68
CA GLU A 146 -18.25 -17.35 2.32
C GLU A 146 -19.10 -16.99 3.56
N GLY A 147 -19.99 -16.02 3.40
CA GLY A 147 -20.85 -15.52 4.47
C GLY A 147 -20.15 -14.65 5.52
N LYS A 148 -18.83 -14.39 5.38
CA LYS A 148 -18.10 -13.48 6.28
C LYS A 148 -18.26 -12.03 5.85
N THR A 149 -18.11 -11.13 6.81
CA THR A 149 -18.19 -9.69 6.59
C THR A 149 -16.79 -9.10 6.37
N LEU A 150 -16.59 -8.42 5.23
CA LEU A 150 -15.44 -7.58 4.95
C LEU A 150 -15.78 -6.12 5.23
N GLY A 151 -15.14 -5.54 6.23
CA GLY A 151 -15.16 -4.11 6.53
C GLY A 151 -14.08 -3.37 5.72
N ILE A 152 -14.48 -2.37 4.94
CA ILE A 152 -13.53 -1.54 4.16
C ILE A 152 -13.53 -0.13 4.73
N ILE A 153 -12.35 0.33 5.18
CA ILE A 153 -12.14 1.69 5.65
C ILE A 153 -11.40 2.49 4.58
N GLY A 154 -12.15 3.33 3.85
CA GLY A 154 -11.66 4.03 2.66
C GLY A 154 -12.13 3.40 1.35
N TYR A 155 -13.23 3.90 0.81
CA TYR A 155 -13.87 3.39 -0.40
C TYR A 155 -13.52 4.27 -1.61
N GLY A 156 -12.22 4.38 -1.91
CA GLY A 156 -11.67 4.91 -3.17
C GLY A 156 -11.43 3.80 -4.19
N ASP A 157 -10.63 4.09 -5.23
CA ASP A 157 -10.34 3.15 -6.32
C ASP A 157 -9.87 1.76 -5.82
N LEU A 158 -8.94 1.72 -4.85
CA LEU A 158 -8.41 0.46 -4.29
C LEU A 158 -9.47 -0.29 -3.46
N GLY A 159 -10.23 0.43 -2.61
CA GLY A 159 -11.30 -0.17 -1.80
C GLY A 159 -12.43 -0.73 -2.66
N GLN A 160 -12.80 -0.06 -3.74
CA GLN A 160 -13.76 -0.55 -4.72
C GLN A 160 -13.26 -1.82 -5.40
N GLY A 161 -11.99 -1.83 -5.83
CA GLY A 161 -11.37 -3.01 -6.42
C GLY A 161 -11.35 -4.23 -5.49
N LEU A 162 -11.16 -4.01 -4.17
CA LEU A 162 -11.24 -5.07 -3.17
C LEU A 162 -12.69 -5.55 -2.98
N ALA A 163 -13.65 -4.62 -2.88
CA ALA A 163 -15.07 -4.95 -2.71
C ALA A 163 -15.60 -5.86 -3.82
N GLU A 164 -15.23 -5.57 -5.07
CA GLU A 164 -15.60 -6.40 -6.23
C GLU A 164 -15.07 -7.84 -6.11
N ARG A 165 -13.80 -7.99 -5.69
CA ARG A 165 -13.16 -9.31 -5.54
C ARG A 165 -13.74 -10.09 -4.37
N ALA A 166 -13.98 -9.43 -3.24
CA ALA A 166 -14.55 -10.06 -2.05
C ALA A 166 -15.93 -10.67 -2.30
N LYS A 167 -16.76 -10.02 -3.13
CA LYS A 167 -18.07 -10.58 -3.55
C LYS A 167 -17.93 -11.93 -4.26
N ALA A 168 -16.89 -12.11 -5.07
CA ALA A 168 -16.65 -13.38 -5.76
C ALA A 168 -16.31 -14.53 -4.80
N PHE A 169 -15.89 -14.22 -3.56
CA PHE A 169 -15.68 -15.16 -2.47
C PHE A 169 -16.89 -15.28 -1.52
N GLY A 170 -18.06 -14.78 -1.91
CA GLY A 170 -19.27 -14.86 -1.11
C GLY A 170 -19.28 -13.97 0.14
N MET A 171 -18.38 -12.99 0.24
CA MET A 171 -18.33 -12.08 1.39
C MET A 171 -19.40 -10.98 1.31
N THR A 172 -19.93 -10.59 2.46
CA THR A 172 -20.71 -9.36 2.62
C THR A 172 -19.76 -8.19 2.81
N VAL A 173 -19.89 -7.13 2.01
CA VAL A 173 -19.03 -5.94 2.10
C VAL A 173 -19.77 -4.82 2.81
N VAL A 174 -19.14 -4.23 3.82
CA VAL A 174 -19.62 -3.09 4.59
C VAL A 174 -18.53 -2.03 4.66
N LEU A 175 -18.88 -0.76 4.57
CA LEU A 175 -17.94 0.35 4.62
C LEU A 175 -17.90 0.96 6.03
N GLY A 176 -16.70 1.29 6.51
CA GLY A 176 -16.53 1.99 7.78
C GLY A 176 -16.48 3.51 7.60
N CYS A 177 -17.16 4.25 8.46
CA CYS A 177 -17.01 5.69 8.57
C CYS A 177 -15.60 6.05 9.02
N ARG A 178 -14.90 6.90 8.26
CA ARG A 178 -13.68 7.57 8.72
C ARG A 178 -14.07 8.81 9.55
N PRO A 179 -13.15 9.40 10.32
CA PRO A 179 -13.40 10.67 10.97
C PRO A 179 -14.00 11.70 10.01
N GLY A 180 -15.12 12.31 10.42
CA GLY A 180 -15.87 13.30 9.61
C GLY A 180 -16.79 12.71 8.53
N GLN A 181 -17.01 11.40 8.51
CA GLN A 181 -17.99 10.76 7.62
C GLN A 181 -19.21 10.30 8.39
N GLU A 182 -20.38 10.39 7.73
CA GLU A 182 -21.65 9.94 8.27
C GLU A 182 -22.03 8.55 7.71
N PRO A 183 -22.79 7.75 8.48
CA PRO A 183 -23.42 6.52 8.00
C PRO A 183 -24.31 6.76 6.78
N GLY A 184 -24.54 5.72 5.98
CA GLY A 184 -25.39 5.81 4.78
C GLY A 184 -25.13 4.69 3.80
N THR A 185 -25.42 4.93 2.53
CA THR A 185 -25.20 3.97 1.43
C THR A 185 -24.32 4.60 0.35
N VAL A 186 -23.32 3.86 -0.13
CA VAL A 186 -22.42 4.28 -1.20
C VAL A 186 -22.27 3.13 -2.20
N ASP A 187 -22.63 3.34 -3.45
CA ASP A 187 -22.59 2.34 -4.52
C ASP A 187 -23.30 1.00 -4.17
N GLY A 188 -24.36 1.09 -3.36
CA GLY A 188 -25.12 -0.07 -2.89
C GLY A 188 -24.53 -0.80 -1.68
N TYR A 189 -23.40 -0.31 -1.12
CA TYR A 189 -22.82 -0.81 0.11
C TYR A 189 -23.26 0.04 1.30
N GLU A 190 -23.60 -0.60 2.40
CA GLU A 190 -23.87 0.08 3.66
C GLU A 190 -22.59 0.66 4.25
N ARG A 191 -22.64 1.93 4.69
CA ARG A 191 -21.59 2.58 5.47
C ARG A 191 -22.09 2.75 6.90
N ILE A 192 -21.39 2.17 7.85
CA ILE A 192 -21.74 2.15 9.27
C ILE A 192 -20.69 2.86 10.13
N PRO A 193 -21.03 3.24 11.36
CA PRO A 193 -20.06 3.76 12.33
C PRO A 193 -18.84 2.84 12.46
N MET A 194 -17.68 3.43 12.76
CA MET A 194 -16.43 2.68 12.91
C MET A 194 -16.56 1.59 13.99
N ASP A 195 -17.15 1.94 15.13
CA ASP A 195 -17.31 1.03 16.24
C ASP A 195 -18.13 -0.21 15.89
N ASP A 196 -19.24 -0.02 15.16
CA ASP A 196 -20.09 -1.12 14.69
C ASP A 196 -19.35 -1.99 13.66
N LEU A 197 -18.52 -1.38 12.80
CA LEU A 197 -17.71 -2.13 11.85
C LEU A 197 -16.69 -3.03 12.57
N LEU A 198 -15.99 -2.49 13.58
CA LEU A 198 -14.99 -3.25 14.35
C LEU A 198 -15.61 -4.47 15.02
N GLU A 199 -16.82 -4.33 15.60
CA GLU A 199 -17.52 -5.40 16.29
C GLU A 199 -18.12 -6.46 15.35
N THR A 200 -18.44 -6.09 14.12
CA THR A 200 -19.21 -6.96 13.21
C THR A 200 -18.37 -7.59 12.10
N ALA A 201 -17.28 -6.95 11.67
CA ALA A 201 -16.45 -7.45 10.57
C ALA A 201 -15.60 -8.67 10.97
N ASP A 202 -15.46 -9.62 10.05
CA ASP A 202 -14.55 -10.77 10.18
C ASP A 202 -13.19 -10.46 9.54
N VAL A 203 -13.17 -9.56 8.58
CA VAL A 203 -11.96 -9.01 7.96
C VAL A 203 -12.10 -7.50 7.87
N ILE A 204 -11.08 -6.74 8.28
CA ILE A 204 -11.03 -5.28 8.14
C ILE A 204 -9.85 -4.93 7.25
N SER A 205 -10.09 -4.11 6.22
CA SER A 205 -9.06 -3.67 5.27
C SER A 205 -9.01 -2.16 5.16
N LEU A 206 -7.78 -1.61 5.30
CA LEU A 206 -7.53 -0.17 5.31
C LEU A 206 -7.11 0.31 3.91
N HIS A 207 -7.86 1.29 3.37
CA HIS A 207 -7.63 1.91 2.08
C HIS A 207 -7.79 3.44 2.14
N CYS A 208 -7.69 4.02 3.32
CA CYS A 208 -7.76 5.46 3.51
C CYS A 208 -6.38 6.12 3.49
N LEU A 209 -6.36 7.45 3.28
CA LEU A 209 -5.15 8.25 3.36
C LEU A 209 -4.68 8.37 4.81
N LEU A 210 -3.37 8.41 5.00
CA LEU A 210 -2.76 8.80 6.27
C LEU A 210 -2.77 10.33 6.37
N THR A 211 -3.48 10.82 7.36
CA THR A 211 -3.57 12.23 7.74
C THR A 211 -3.38 12.34 9.25
N GLU A 212 -3.36 13.53 9.79
CA GLU A 212 -3.33 13.73 11.24
C GLU A 212 -4.55 13.06 11.94
N SER A 213 -5.74 13.15 11.33
CA SER A 213 -6.97 12.56 11.86
C SER A 213 -7.10 11.04 11.69
N THR A 214 -6.28 10.41 10.83
CA THR A 214 -6.27 8.97 10.59
C THR A 214 -4.99 8.30 11.10
N ARG A 215 -4.08 9.06 11.70
CA ARG A 215 -2.89 8.49 12.36
C ARG A 215 -3.32 7.62 13.54
N ASN A 216 -2.79 6.38 13.59
CA ASN A 216 -3.18 5.38 14.58
C ASN A 216 -4.71 5.18 14.67
N LEU A 217 -5.38 5.23 13.49
CA LEU A 217 -6.82 5.01 13.37
C LEU A 217 -7.24 3.67 14.00
N ILE A 218 -6.38 2.67 13.93
CA ILE A 218 -6.51 1.41 14.62
C ILE A 218 -5.41 1.34 15.69
N GLY A 219 -5.78 1.64 16.92
CA GLY A 219 -4.94 1.51 18.09
C GLY A 219 -5.46 0.40 19.01
N LYS A 220 -4.95 0.38 20.25
CA LYS A 220 -5.30 -0.66 21.24
C LYS A 220 -6.82 -0.79 21.46
N LYS A 221 -7.53 0.33 21.59
CA LYS A 221 -8.98 0.33 21.84
C LYS A 221 -9.79 -0.27 20.68
N GLU A 222 -9.37 0.03 19.45
CA GLU A 222 -9.99 -0.47 18.24
C GLU A 222 -9.71 -1.97 18.08
N LEU A 223 -8.48 -2.42 18.37
CA LEU A 223 -8.12 -3.84 18.37
C LEU A 223 -8.91 -4.66 19.40
N GLU A 224 -9.10 -4.14 20.62
CA GLU A 224 -9.91 -4.77 21.68
C GLU A 224 -11.39 -4.92 21.29
N ARG A 225 -11.91 -4.10 20.36
CA ARG A 225 -13.29 -4.17 19.87
C ARG A 225 -13.46 -5.12 18.69
N MET A 226 -12.39 -5.51 18.02
CA MET A 226 -12.46 -6.45 16.91
C MET A 226 -12.85 -7.84 17.39
N LYS A 227 -13.46 -8.63 16.50
CA LYS A 227 -13.75 -10.04 16.82
C LYS A 227 -12.43 -10.80 17.09
N PRO A 228 -12.40 -11.75 18.04
CA PRO A 228 -11.19 -12.52 18.37
C PRO A 228 -10.58 -13.32 17.20
N ARG A 229 -11.34 -13.53 16.13
CA ARG A 229 -10.86 -14.20 14.91
C ARG A 229 -10.75 -13.25 13.72
N ALA A 230 -10.98 -11.96 13.92
CA ALA A 230 -10.91 -10.99 12.83
C ALA A 230 -9.50 -10.86 12.28
N LEU A 231 -9.42 -10.59 10.98
CA LEU A 231 -8.18 -10.29 10.27
C LEU A 231 -8.08 -8.79 10.00
N LEU A 232 -6.92 -8.20 10.25
CA LEU A 232 -6.63 -6.79 9.92
C LEU A 232 -5.65 -6.72 8.74
N ILE A 233 -6.02 -6.01 7.69
CA ILE A 233 -5.22 -5.87 6.47
C ILE A 233 -4.87 -4.40 6.23
N ASN A 234 -3.59 -4.11 6.02
CA ASN A 234 -3.12 -2.77 5.69
C ASN A 234 -2.17 -2.79 4.47
N THR A 235 -2.69 -2.42 3.32
CA THR A 235 -1.96 -2.19 2.07
C THR A 235 -1.94 -0.70 1.70
N SER A 236 -2.16 0.19 2.68
CA SER A 236 -2.25 1.63 2.47
C SER A 236 -1.04 2.39 3.02
N ARG A 237 -1.01 2.66 4.34
CA ARG A 237 0.12 3.34 5.02
C ARG A 237 0.29 2.78 6.42
N GLY A 238 1.53 2.52 6.84
CA GLY A 238 1.86 1.94 8.16
C GLY A 238 1.30 2.75 9.32
N GLY A 239 1.44 4.07 9.29
CA GLY A 239 0.97 4.96 10.35
C GLY A 239 -0.55 5.02 10.59
N LEU A 240 -1.37 4.27 9.85
CA LEU A 240 -2.80 4.08 10.13
C LEU A 240 -3.04 3.17 11.34
N VAL A 241 -2.06 2.35 11.72
CA VAL A 241 -2.16 1.38 12.80
C VAL A 241 -1.05 1.64 13.80
N ASP A 242 -1.36 1.53 15.08
CA ASP A 242 -0.35 1.44 16.13
C ASP A 242 0.30 0.05 16.07
N GLU A 243 1.49 -0.01 15.50
CA GLU A 243 2.21 -1.26 15.23
C GLU A 243 2.61 -1.99 16.52
N ALA A 244 2.88 -1.25 17.60
CA ALA A 244 3.20 -1.86 18.89
C ALA A 244 1.96 -2.48 19.54
N ALA A 245 0.84 -1.77 19.52
CA ALA A 245 -0.44 -2.31 20.01
C ALA A 245 -0.90 -3.53 19.19
N LEU A 246 -0.71 -3.50 17.88
CA LEU A 246 -1.03 -4.65 17.01
C LEU A 246 -0.17 -5.87 17.32
N ALA A 247 1.14 -5.68 17.53
CA ALA A 247 2.05 -6.77 17.88
C ALA A 247 1.65 -7.42 19.22
N GLU A 248 1.23 -6.62 20.20
CA GLU A 248 0.72 -7.09 21.49
C GLU A 248 -0.61 -7.85 21.33
N ALA A 249 -1.56 -7.29 20.59
CA ALA A 249 -2.87 -7.91 20.36
C ALA A 249 -2.75 -9.27 19.65
N LEU A 250 -1.84 -9.40 18.68
CA LEU A 250 -1.58 -10.68 18.01
C LEU A 250 -0.94 -11.72 18.95
N ARG A 251 0.03 -11.33 19.79
CA ARG A 251 0.64 -12.23 20.78
C ARG A 251 -0.36 -12.72 21.81
N ASN A 252 -1.28 -11.85 22.22
CA ASN A 252 -2.33 -12.17 23.18
C ASN A 252 -3.51 -12.94 22.55
N GLY A 253 -3.55 -13.07 21.20
CA GLY A 253 -4.68 -13.69 20.50
C GLY A 253 -5.98 -12.88 20.55
N GLU A 254 -5.88 -11.57 20.72
CA GLU A 254 -7.03 -10.65 20.75
C GLU A 254 -7.68 -10.55 19.38
N ILE A 255 -6.91 -10.69 18.28
CA ILE A 255 -7.40 -10.83 16.91
C ILE A 255 -6.79 -12.06 16.21
N GLY A 256 -7.42 -12.51 15.13
CA GLY A 256 -7.08 -13.76 14.43
C GLY A 256 -5.80 -13.71 13.60
N GLY A 257 -5.39 -12.51 13.13
CA GLY A 257 -4.20 -12.34 12.32
C GLY A 257 -4.12 -10.97 11.65
N ALA A 258 -2.97 -10.66 11.04
CA ALA A 258 -2.79 -9.42 10.33
C ALA A 258 -1.93 -9.58 9.06
N GLY A 259 -2.26 -8.81 8.01
CA GLY A 259 -1.53 -8.76 6.74
C GLY A 259 -1.15 -7.32 6.40
N PHE A 260 0.15 -7.04 6.33
CA PHE A 260 0.67 -5.70 6.13
C PHE A 260 1.63 -5.66 4.94
N ASP A 261 1.41 -4.71 4.04
CA ASP A 261 2.37 -4.41 2.96
C ASP A 261 3.17 -3.14 3.25
N VAL A 262 2.85 -2.45 4.34
CA VAL A 262 3.39 -1.14 4.67
C VAL A 262 3.77 -1.06 6.16
N LEU A 263 4.81 -0.27 6.45
CA LEU A 263 5.25 0.03 7.81
C LEU A 263 5.35 1.54 8.05
N THR A 264 5.43 1.94 9.31
CA THR A 264 5.54 3.37 9.66
C THR A 264 6.87 3.95 9.19
N GLU A 265 7.97 3.19 9.27
CA GLU A 265 9.27 3.51 8.69
C GLU A 265 9.59 2.53 7.57
N GLU A 266 9.86 3.02 6.36
CA GLU A 266 10.19 2.23 5.18
C GLU A 266 11.43 2.78 4.46
N PRO A 267 12.49 1.96 4.27
CA PRO A 267 12.67 0.62 4.84
C PRO A 267 12.90 0.66 6.35
N PRO A 268 12.54 -0.39 7.10
CA PRO A 268 12.57 -0.42 8.56
C PRO A 268 14.01 -0.63 9.12
N ARG A 269 14.89 0.34 8.91
CA ARG A 269 16.33 0.25 9.25
C ARG A 269 16.59 0.17 10.75
N ASN A 270 15.69 0.75 11.54
CA ASN A 270 15.78 0.77 13.00
C ASN A 270 14.97 -0.35 13.67
N GLY A 271 14.50 -1.31 12.87
CA GLY A 271 13.58 -2.35 13.32
C GLY A 271 12.12 -1.88 13.32
N ASN A 272 11.21 -2.81 13.57
CA ASN A 272 9.77 -2.54 13.68
C ASN A 272 9.14 -3.61 14.58
N PRO A 273 8.18 -3.27 15.46
CA PRO A 273 7.50 -4.24 16.32
C PRO A 273 6.89 -5.43 15.58
N LEU A 274 6.37 -5.22 14.35
CA LEU A 274 5.75 -6.26 13.53
C LEU A 274 6.77 -7.22 12.89
N LEU A 275 8.06 -6.92 12.92
CA LEU A 275 9.11 -7.78 12.38
C LEU A 275 9.70 -8.73 13.42
N ALA A 276 9.19 -8.75 14.64
CA ALA A 276 9.58 -9.71 15.66
C ALA A 276 9.11 -11.12 15.26
N GLY A 277 10.03 -12.11 15.39
CA GLY A 277 9.80 -13.47 14.89
C GLY A 277 8.79 -14.32 15.70
N ASP A 278 8.26 -13.77 16.80
CA ASP A 278 7.35 -14.43 17.73
C ASP A 278 5.86 -14.10 17.53
N ILE A 279 5.52 -13.27 16.54
CA ILE A 279 4.14 -12.85 16.31
C ILE A 279 3.39 -13.90 15.48
N PRO A 280 2.29 -14.47 16.02
CA PRO A 280 1.52 -15.49 15.32
C PRO A 280 0.65 -14.89 14.23
N ASN A 281 0.44 -15.64 13.14
CA ASN A 281 -0.45 -15.30 12.03
C ASN A 281 -0.30 -13.84 11.51
N LEU A 282 0.94 -13.42 11.33
CA LEU A 282 1.29 -12.13 10.75
C LEU A 282 2.04 -12.34 9.43
N ILE A 283 1.60 -11.63 8.40
CA ILE A 283 2.29 -11.57 7.11
C ILE A 283 2.67 -10.12 6.85
N VAL A 284 3.97 -9.85 6.64
CA VAL A 284 4.48 -8.54 6.23
C VAL A 284 5.16 -8.67 4.88
N THR A 285 4.78 -7.81 3.92
CA THR A 285 5.41 -7.73 2.60
C THR A 285 6.05 -6.35 2.41
N PRO A 286 7.10 -6.21 1.58
CA PRO A 286 7.96 -5.02 1.58
C PRO A 286 7.43 -3.92 0.65
N HIS A 287 6.20 -3.43 0.87
CA HIS A 287 5.53 -2.39 0.08
C HIS A 287 5.50 -2.73 -1.42
N SER A 288 5.11 -3.96 -1.73
CA SER A 288 5.15 -4.53 -3.07
C SER A 288 3.76 -4.77 -3.69
N ALA A 289 2.67 -4.45 -2.99
CA ALA A 289 1.30 -4.65 -3.47
C ALA A 289 1.03 -3.97 -4.84
N TRP A 290 1.73 -2.89 -5.14
CA TRP A 290 1.64 -2.14 -6.40
C TRP A 290 2.53 -2.66 -7.53
N ALA A 291 3.48 -3.56 -7.24
CA ALA A 291 4.68 -3.80 -8.04
C ALA A 291 4.52 -4.83 -9.19
N SER A 292 3.28 -5.20 -9.58
CA SER A 292 3.11 -6.05 -10.77
C SER A 292 3.65 -5.35 -12.02
N ARG A 293 4.18 -6.12 -12.99
CA ARG A 293 4.69 -5.58 -14.24
C ARG A 293 3.65 -4.71 -14.95
N GLU A 294 2.40 -5.19 -14.99
CA GLU A 294 1.28 -4.51 -15.65
C GLU A 294 0.95 -3.17 -14.98
N ALA A 295 1.01 -3.10 -13.64
CA ALA A 295 0.77 -1.85 -12.92
C ALA A 295 1.92 -0.85 -13.13
N ARG A 296 3.16 -1.32 -13.12
CA ARG A 296 4.33 -0.47 -13.39
C ARG A 296 4.35 0.03 -14.84
N GLN A 297 3.90 -0.78 -15.79
CA GLN A 297 3.74 -0.34 -17.18
C GLN A 297 2.65 0.73 -17.32
N ARG A 298 1.50 0.56 -16.65
CA ARG A 298 0.46 1.62 -16.59
C ARG A 298 0.96 2.92 -15.97
N ILE A 299 1.88 2.85 -14.98
CA ILE A 299 2.52 4.07 -14.45
C ILE A 299 3.26 4.81 -15.57
N VAL A 300 4.04 4.10 -16.38
CA VAL A 300 4.77 4.69 -17.52
C VAL A 300 3.81 5.35 -18.51
N GLU A 301 2.76 4.62 -18.92
CA GLU A 301 1.76 5.09 -19.87
C GLU A 301 1.03 6.35 -19.35
N ILE A 302 0.53 6.34 -18.12
CA ILE A 302 -0.14 7.50 -17.52
C ILE A 302 0.84 8.68 -17.35
N THR A 303 2.11 8.41 -17.00
CA THR A 303 3.13 9.45 -16.90
C THR A 303 3.35 10.12 -18.26
N ALA A 304 3.43 9.32 -19.34
CA ALA A 304 3.55 9.84 -20.71
C ALA A 304 2.31 10.66 -21.11
N GLU A 305 1.10 10.18 -20.82
CA GLU A 305 -0.14 10.92 -21.06
C GLU A 305 -0.17 12.26 -20.31
N ASN A 306 0.22 12.28 -19.03
CA ASN A 306 0.30 13.51 -18.23
C ASN A 306 1.30 14.49 -18.85
N LEU A 307 2.49 14.04 -19.22
CA LEU A 307 3.51 14.89 -19.85
C LEU A 307 3.08 15.42 -21.23
N ALA A 308 2.32 14.63 -22.00
CA ALA A 308 1.78 15.05 -23.29
C ALA A 308 0.69 16.12 -23.18
N SER A 309 0.10 16.30 -22.00
CA SER A 309 -0.96 17.30 -21.74
C SER A 309 -0.42 18.70 -21.36
N LEU A 310 0.90 18.86 -21.19
CA LEU A 310 1.58 20.13 -20.95
C LEU A 310 1.71 20.96 -22.24
#